data_9e936c1cb58d314e5383a252c265d2fb
#
_entry.id   9e936c1cb58d314e5383a252c265d2fb
#
_cell.length_a   1.000
_cell.length_b   1.000
_cell.length_c   1.000
_cell.angle_alpha   90.00
_cell.angle_beta   90.00
_cell.angle_gamma   90.00
#
_symmetry.space_group_name_H-M   'P 1'
#
loop_
_entity.id
_entity.type
_entity.pdbx_description
1 polymer ?
#
loop_
_entity_poly.entity_id
_entity_poly.type
_entity_poly.pdbx_seq_one_letter_code
_entity_poly.pdbx_strand_id
1 'polypeptide(L)'
;MSREGSSILWSRRSILAAGVAFALPGCGFRPIYATGEGPSADVARELSAVRVARVPERNGQILRRALEERFATTGTQARYDLRVGVGFAAEIEGYRRDGTPSRVRFVATAPWSLFTMATPPVLLGSGTERAFDAFNLPENQFFASDNSREAMERRLLEQVAEDVARRLSIYFANRAAA
;
A
#
# COMPACT_ATOMS: atom_id res chain seq x y z
N MET A 1 -41.26 -52.72 26.62
CA MET A 1 -40.20 -52.32 25.69
C MET A 1 -40.84 -51.48 24.59
N SER A 2 -40.88 -50.19 24.79
CA SER A 2 -41.50 -49.24 23.82
C SER A 2 -40.39 -48.42 23.18
N ARG A 3 -40.25 -48.52 21.87
CA ARG A 3 -39.37 -47.72 21.05
C ARG A 3 -40.14 -46.46 20.62
N GLU A 4 -39.76 -45.31 21.19
CA GLU A 4 -40.21 -44.01 20.68
C GLU A 4 -39.37 -43.62 19.49
N GLY A 5 -39.96 -43.58 18.31
CA GLY A 5 -39.38 -43.03 17.10
C GLY A 5 -39.53 -41.52 17.09
N SER A 6 -38.45 -40.81 17.33
CA SER A 6 -38.39 -39.36 17.19
C SER A 6 -38.38 -38.98 15.70
N SER A 7 -39.52 -38.57 15.17
CA SER A 7 -39.64 -38.00 13.83
C SER A 7 -39.20 -36.54 13.86
N ILE A 8 -38.02 -36.26 13.31
CA ILE A 8 -37.52 -34.89 13.09
C ILE A 8 -38.37 -34.28 11.96
N LEU A 9 -39.37 -33.47 12.35
CA LEU A 9 -40.15 -32.67 11.42
C LEU A 9 -39.30 -31.48 10.98
N TRP A 10 -38.56 -31.64 9.91
CA TRP A 10 -37.89 -30.52 9.25
C TRP A 10 -38.97 -29.62 8.63
N SER A 11 -39.18 -28.46 9.28
CA SER A 11 -40.10 -27.46 8.79
C SER A 11 -39.66 -26.95 7.43
N ARG A 12 -40.58 -26.87 6.46
CA ARG A 12 -40.35 -26.29 5.12
C ARG A 12 -39.73 -24.88 5.19
N ARG A 13 -39.96 -24.17 6.28
CA ARG A 13 -39.36 -22.84 6.57
C ARG A 13 -37.85 -22.91 6.85
N SER A 14 -37.36 -23.97 7.49
CA SER A 14 -35.92 -24.17 7.76
C SER A 14 -35.12 -24.48 6.50
N ILE A 15 -35.73 -25.19 5.54
CA ILE A 15 -35.09 -25.48 4.23
C ILE A 15 -35.02 -24.22 3.37
N LEU A 16 -36.04 -23.36 3.40
CA LEU A 16 -36.03 -22.08 2.68
C LEU A 16 -35.01 -21.10 3.28
N ALA A 17 -34.88 -21.04 4.61
CA ALA A 17 -33.88 -20.20 5.28
C ALA A 17 -32.43 -20.63 4.98
N ALA A 18 -32.17 -21.95 4.91
CA ALA A 18 -30.86 -22.48 4.53
C ALA A 18 -30.50 -22.18 3.06
N GLY A 19 -31.50 -22.24 2.14
CA GLY A 19 -31.31 -21.95 0.71
C GLY A 19 -30.95 -20.49 0.42
N VAL A 20 -31.51 -19.54 1.18
CA VAL A 20 -31.20 -18.11 1.03
C VAL A 20 -29.80 -17.75 1.54
N ALA A 21 -29.28 -18.45 2.56
CA ALA A 21 -27.95 -18.23 3.09
C ALA A 21 -26.82 -18.62 2.10
N PHE A 22 -27.08 -19.54 1.15
CA PHE A 22 -26.12 -19.92 0.11
C PHE A 22 -26.17 -19.05 -1.14
N ALA A 23 -27.16 -18.17 -1.30
CA ALA A 23 -27.34 -17.33 -2.47
C ALA A 23 -26.72 -15.92 -2.33
N LEU A 24 -26.03 -15.62 -1.23
CA LEU A 24 -25.28 -14.37 -1.12
C LEU A 24 -24.03 -14.48 -2.03
N PRO A 25 -23.99 -13.74 -3.16
CA PRO A 25 -22.78 -13.65 -3.94
C PRO A 25 -21.73 -13.03 -3.02
N GLY A 26 -20.72 -13.80 -2.62
CA GLY A 26 -19.58 -13.28 -1.90
C GLY A 26 -19.07 -12.10 -2.70
N CYS A 27 -19.05 -10.90 -2.08
CA CYS A 27 -18.39 -9.74 -2.67
C CYS A 27 -17.02 -10.20 -3.15
N GLY A 28 -16.74 -10.10 -4.45
CA GLY A 28 -15.51 -10.59 -5.08
C GLY A 28 -14.24 -9.87 -4.64
N PHE A 29 -14.11 -9.60 -3.35
CA PHE A 29 -12.94 -9.04 -2.73
C PHE A 29 -11.84 -10.09 -2.72
N ARG A 30 -10.92 -9.98 -3.67
CA ARG A 30 -9.70 -10.79 -3.72
C ARG A 30 -8.58 -10.00 -3.05
N PRO A 31 -8.03 -10.46 -1.92
CA PRO A 31 -6.89 -9.80 -1.30
C PRO A 31 -5.68 -9.88 -2.24
N ILE A 32 -5.10 -8.73 -2.57
CA ILE A 32 -3.95 -8.60 -3.50
C ILE A 32 -2.70 -9.34 -2.97
N TYR A 33 -2.63 -9.53 -1.66
CA TYR A 33 -1.50 -10.18 -0.97
C TYR A 33 -1.83 -11.59 -0.44
N ALA A 34 -2.81 -12.29 -1.04
CA ALA A 34 -3.09 -13.65 -0.62
C ALA A 34 -1.93 -14.58 -0.98
N THR A 35 -1.42 -15.29 0.03
CA THR A 35 -0.42 -16.36 -0.15
C THR A 35 -1.16 -17.63 -0.63
N GLY A 36 -0.89 -18.09 -1.86
CA GLY A 36 -1.52 -19.27 -2.43
C GLY A 36 -1.29 -19.36 -3.94
N GLU A 37 -1.77 -20.42 -4.59
CA GLU A 37 -1.79 -20.53 -6.04
C GLU A 37 -2.91 -19.64 -6.62
N GLY A 38 -2.59 -18.86 -7.66
CA GLY A 38 -3.57 -18.03 -8.36
C GLY A 38 -3.04 -16.63 -8.70
N PRO A 39 -3.87 -15.75 -9.27
CA PRO A 39 -3.45 -14.42 -9.76
C PRO A 39 -2.72 -13.55 -8.74
N SER A 40 -3.05 -13.69 -7.44
CA SER A 40 -2.38 -12.96 -6.36
C SER A 40 -0.94 -13.44 -6.12
N ALA A 41 -0.68 -14.76 -6.28
CA ALA A 41 0.67 -15.32 -6.17
C ALA A 41 1.55 -14.90 -7.35
N ASP A 42 0.96 -14.76 -8.55
CA ASP A 42 1.67 -14.26 -9.73
C ASP A 42 2.06 -12.80 -9.55
N VAL A 43 1.17 -11.95 -9.04
CA VAL A 43 1.48 -10.55 -8.71
C VAL A 43 2.59 -10.47 -7.66
N ALA A 44 2.54 -11.27 -6.60
CA ALA A 44 3.57 -11.30 -5.56
C ALA A 44 4.93 -11.72 -6.14
N ARG A 45 4.97 -12.69 -7.06
CA ARG A 45 6.17 -13.14 -7.77
C ARG A 45 6.74 -12.04 -8.67
N GLU A 46 5.90 -11.30 -9.38
CA GLU A 46 6.32 -10.15 -10.17
C GLU A 46 6.88 -9.02 -9.30
N LEU A 47 6.22 -8.70 -8.18
CA LEU A 47 6.70 -7.69 -7.23
C LEU A 47 8.06 -8.09 -6.62
N SER A 48 8.25 -9.36 -6.25
CA SER A 48 9.53 -9.83 -5.69
C SER A 48 10.69 -9.74 -6.69
N ALA A 49 10.40 -9.67 -7.99
CA ALA A 49 11.38 -9.47 -9.05
C ALA A 49 11.67 -7.98 -9.36
N VAL A 50 11.10 -7.05 -8.60
CA VAL A 50 11.36 -5.60 -8.75
C VAL A 50 12.56 -5.22 -7.89
N ARG A 51 13.62 -4.75 -8.52
CA ARG A 51 14.74 -4.09 -7.86
C ARG A 51 14.43 -2.61 -7.70
N VAL A 52 14.59 -2.07 -6.51
CA VAL A 52 14.52 -0.63 -6.28
C VAL A 52 15.89 0.00 -6.51
N ALA A 53 15.98 0.94 -7.45
CA ALA A 53 17.20 1.68 -7.72
C ALA A 53 17.62 2.50 -6.48
N ARG A 54 18.90 2.91 -6.45
CA ARG A 54 19.40 3.75 -5.36
C ARG A 54 18.64 5.07 -5.33
N VAL A 55 18.05 5.39 -4.18
CA VAL A 55 17.45 6.69 -3.90
C VAL A 55 18.43 7.47 -3.01
N PRO A 56 18.89 8.66 -3.42
CA PRO A 56 19.82 9.45 -2.61
C PRO A 56 19.13 9.97 -1.33
N GLU A 57 19.91 10.49 -0.41
CA GLU A 57 19.51 11.08 0.87
C GLU A 57 18.89 10.11 1.87
N ARG A 58 18.75 10.57 3.12
CA ARG A 58 18.20 9.77 4.23
C ARG A 58 16.76 9.34 3.96
N ASN A 59 15.93 10.27 3.53
CA ASN A 59 14.50 10.00 3.23
C ASN A 59 14.34 9.03 2.06
N GLY A 60 15.21 9.15 1.04
CA GLY A 60 15.27 8.20 -0.06
C GLY A 60 15.65 6.79 0.37
N GLN A 61 16.57 6.63 1.33
CA GLN A 61 16.93 5.32 1.86
C GLN A 61 15.81 4.69 2.69
N ILE A 62 15.05 5.50 3.46
CA ILE A 62 13.87 5.04 4.20
C ILE A 62 12.80 4.56 3.21
N LEU A 63 12.49 5.36 2.19
CA LEU A 63 11.54 4.98 1.14
C LEU A 63 11.95 3.70 0.42
N ARG A 64 13.22 3.60 0.02
CA ARG A 64 13.76 2.41 -0.63
C ARG A 64 13.57 1.16 0.23
N ARG A 65 13.94 1.20 1.52
CA ARG A 65 13.76 0.08 2.44
C ARG A 65 12.30 -0.31 2.58
N ALA A 66 11.41 0.67 2.76
CA ALA A 66 9.98 0.44 2.86
C ALA A 66 9.38 -0.22 1.60
N LEU A 67 9.90 0.10 0.39
CA LEU A 67 9.53 -0.56 -0.86
C LEU A 67 10.09 -1.99 -0.95
N GLU A 68 11.37 -2.19 -0.61
CA GLU A 68 12.02 -3.51 -0.65
C GLU A 68 11.33 -4.51 0.31
N GLU A 69 10.90 -4.06 1.48
CA GLU A 69 10.12 -4.86 2.44
C GLU A 69 8.76 -5.29 1.85
N ARG A 70 8.04 -4.36 1.17
CA ARG A 70 6.74 -4.65 0.55
C ARG A 70 6.84 -5.56 -0.67
N PHE A 71 7.93 -5.48 -1.40
CA PHE A 71 8.15 -6.34 -2.57
C PHE A 71 8.70 -7.71 -2.19
N ALA A 72 9.12 -7.92 -0.95
CA ALA A 72 9.76 -9.17 -0.50
C ALA A 72 10.92 -9.62 -1.42
N THR A 73 11.78 -8.68 -1.83
CA THR A 73 12.81 -8.86 -2.88
C THR A 73 13.95 -9.79 -2.49
N THR A 74 13.88 -10.48 -1.36
CA THR A 74 14.96 -11.33 -0.85
C THR A 74 15.14 -12.58 -1.71
N GLY A 75 16.30 -12.68 -2.37
CA GLY A 75 16.72 -13.88 -3.09
C GLY A 75 16.11 -14.09 -4.47
N THR A 76 15.25 -13.20 -4.96
CA THR A 76 14.67 -13.30 -6.30
C THR A 76 15.53 -12.58 -7.33
N GLN A 77 15.72 -13.18 -8.50
CA GLN A 77 16.42 -12.54 -9.61
C GLN A 77 15.59 -11.34 -10.11
N ALA A 78 16.19 -10.14 -10.10
CA ALA A 78 15.55 -8.93 -10.58
C ALA A 78 15.25 -8.99 -12.08
N ARG A 79 14.02 -8.71 -12.47
CA ARG A 79 13.56 -8.55 -13.85
C ARG A 79 13.18 -7.12 -14.19
N TYR A 80 12.91 -6.33 -13.17
CA TYR A 80 12.46 -4.94 -13.28
C TYR A 80 13.35 -4.01 -12.46
N ASP A 81 13.52 -2.77 -12.94
CA ASP A 81 14.25 -1.68 -12.28
C ASP A 81 13.28 -0.54 -11.98
N LEU A 82 12.91 -0.39 -10.70
CA LEU A 82 12.07 0.70 -10.23
C LEU A 82 12.95 1.88 -9.84
N ARG A 83 12.79 2.99 -10.55
CA ARG A 83 13.40 4.27 -10.22
C ARG A 83 12.35 5.14 -9.56
N VAL A 84 12.61 5.58 -8.34
CA VAL A 84 11.70 6.41 -7.56
C VAL A 84 12.46 7.59 -6.99
N GLY A 85 11.83 8.75 -6.99
CA GLY A 85 12.30 9.95 -6.27
C GLY A 85 11.39 10.24 -5.08
N VAL A 86 11.80 11.15 -4.21
CA VAL A 86 10.95 11.69 -3.16
C VAL A 86 11.26 13.16 -2.92
N GLY A 87 10.20 13.95 -2.77
CA GLY A 87 10.27 15.36 -2.40
C GLY A 87 9.23 15.69 -1.34
N PHE A 88 9.53 16.68 -0.50
CA PHE A 88 8.61 17.20 0.51
C PHE A 88 8.30 18.66 0.26
N ALA A 89 7.04 19.03 0.45
CA ALA A 89 6.59 20.42 0.52
C ALA A 89 5.85 20.65 1.83
N ALA A 90 5.98 21.86 2.39
CA ALA A 90 5.29 22.27 3.59
C ALA A 90 4.30 23.40 3.24
N GLU A 91 3.06 23.28 3.72
CA GLU A 91 1.98 24.25 3.53
C GLU A 91 1.47 24.67 4.91
N ILE A 92 1.36 25.97 5.16
CA ILE A 92 0.82 26.49 6.41
C ILE A 92 -0.71 26.46 6.33
N GLU A 93 -1.34 25.70 7.25
CA GLU A 93 -2.81 25.57 7.31
C GLU A 93 -3.47 26.48 8.34
N GLY A 94 -2.71 26.99 9.30
CA GLY A 94 -3.26 27.84 10.34
C GLY A 94 -2.24 28.80 10.94
N TYR A 95 -2.76 29.91 11.42
CA TYR A 95 -1.99 30.95 12.10
C TYR A 95 -2.57 31.24 13.47
N ARG A 96 -1.72 31.66 14.40
CA ARG A 96 -2.10 32.27 15.69
C ARG A 96 -2.47 33.72 15.50
N ARG A 97 -3.02 34.32 16.56
CA ARG A 97 -3.38 35.74 16.57
C ARG A 97 -2.20 36.67 16.37
N ASP A 98 -1.00 36.25 16.72
CA ASP A 98 0.26 36.94 16.55
C ASP A 98 0.89 36.77 15.14
N GLY A 99 0.18 36.05 14.24
CA GLY A 99 0.64 35.79 12.88
C GLY A 99 1.63 34.63 12.75
N THR A 100 2.00 33.95 13.85
CA THR A 100 2.85 32.77 13.77
C THR A 100 2.13 31.53 13.30
N PRO A 101 2.75 30.60 12.53
CA PRO A 101 2.14 29.36 12.13
C PRO A 101 1.72 28.50 13.33
N SER A 102 0.49 27.97 13.31
CA SER A 102 -0.03 27.08 14.35
C SER A 102 -0.20 25.64 13.87
N ARG A 103 -0.35 25.44 12.55
CA ARG A 103 -0.53 24.14 11.91
C ARG A 103 0.15 24.12 10.55
N VAL A 104 0.88 23.05 10.28
CA VAL A 104 1.57 22.85 8.99
C VAL A 104 1.17 21.48 8.44
N ARG A 105 0.84 21.46 7.14
CA ARG A 105 0.68 20.24 6.35
C ARG A 105 1.98 19.98 5.60
N PHE A 106 2.42 18.74 5.62
CA PHE A 106 3.49 18.25 4.75
C PHE A 106 2.91 17.34 3.68
N VAL A 107 3.42 17.51 2.46
CA VAL A 107 3.08 16.71 1.31
C VAL A 107 4.34 16.01 0.83
N ALA A 108 4.35 14.69 0.88
CA ALA A 108 5.36 13.87 0.22
C ALA A 108 4.91 13.57 -1.20
N THR A 109 5.80 13.75 -2.17
CA THR A 109 5.54 13.43 -3.59
C THR A 109 6.62 12.48 -4.06
N ALA A 110 6.22 11.35 -4.63
CA ALA A 110 7.13 10.32 -5.15
C ALA A 110 6.85 10.00 -6.62
N PRO A 111 7.53 10.65 -7.55
CA PRO A 111 7.54 10.22 -8.94
C PRO A 111 8.27 8.89 -9.07
N TRP A 112 7.73 7.96 -9.88
CA TRP A 112 8.33 6.66 -10.12
C TRP A 112 8.25 6.26 -11.58
N SER A 113 9.19 5.40 -12.01
CA SER A 113 9.23 4.79 -13.33
C SER A 113 9.75 3.37 -13.24
N LEU A 114 9.05 2.43 -13.86
CA LEU A 114 9.39 1.02 -13.92
C LEU A 114 9.98 0.69 -15.28
N PHE A 115 11.15 0.07 -15.28
CA PHE A 115 11.86 -0.34 -16.49
C PHE A 115 12.11 -1.86 -16.52
N THR A 116 12.32 -2.40 -17.70
CA THR A 116 12.92 -3.73 -17.85
C THR A 116 14.41 -3.71 -17.51
N MET A 117 14.98 -4.89 -17.16
CA MET A 117 16.43 -5.07 -17.00
C MET A 117 17.16 -5.30 -18.34
N ALA A 118 16.47 -5.16 -19.48
CA ALA A 118 17.05 -5.32 -20.81
C ALA A 118 18.04 -4.19 -21.16
N THR A 119 18.86 -4.42 -22.16
CA THR A 119 19.76 -3.41 -22.71
C THR A 119 19.43 -3.20 -24.19
N PRO A 120 18.88 -2.03 -24.57
CA PRO A 120 18.51 -0.89 -23.75
C PRO A 120 17.27 -1.15 -22.85
N PRO A 121 17.14 -0.48 -21.67
CA PRO A 121 15.98 -0.64 -20.81
C PRO A 121 14.73 -0.04 -21.46
N VAL A 122 13.61 -0.75 -21.34
CA VAL A 122 12.30 -0.30 -21.85
C VAL A 122 11.44 0.18 -20.70
N LEU A 123 10.83 1.36 -20.82
CA LEU A 123 9.87 1.90 -19.87
C LEU A 123 8.57 1.07 -19.93
N LEU A 124 8.14 0.53 -18.80
CA LEU A 124 6.92 -0.27 -18.67
C LEU A 124 5.76 0.54 -18.11
N GLY A 125 6.05 1.49 -17.23
CA GLY A 125 5.05 2.35 -16.63
C GLY A 125 5.69 3.43 -15.78
N SER A 126 4.96 4.49 -15.51
CA SER A 126 5.38 5.59 -14.63
C SER A 126 4.17 6.21 -13.94
N GLY A 127 4.43 6.92 -12.87
CA GLY A 127 3.40 7.62 -12.12
C GLY A 127 3.98 8.51 -11.03
N THR A 128 3.10 9.12 -10.26
CA THR A 128 3.46 9.93 -9.11
C THR A 128 2.45 9.68 -8.01
N GLU A 129 2.94 9.20 -6.87
CA GLU A 129 2.10 9.02 -5.69
C GLU A 129 2.33 10.18 -4.71
N ARG A 130 1.30 10.52 -3.95
CA ARG A 130 1.32 11.63 -3.01
C ARG A 130 0.68 11.21 -1.70
N ALA A 131 1.34 11.55 -0.60
CA ALA A 131 0.79 11.40 0.74
C ALA A 131 0.89 12.73 1.47
N PHE A 132 0.00 12.99 2.41
CA PHE A 132 0.03 14.19 3.22
C PHE A 132 -0.31 13.88 4.67
N ASP A 133 0.31 14.61 5.57
CA ASP A 133 0.04 14.59 7.00
C ASP A 133 0.18 16.02 7.55
N ALA A 134 -0.47 16.32 8.64
CA ALA A 134 -0.43 17.65 9.23
C ALA A 134 -0.23 17.56 10.74
N PHE A 135 0.55 18.46 11.29
CA PHE A 135 0.75 18.55 12.73
C PHE A 135 0.64 19.98 13.24
N ASN A 136 0.28 20.10 14.51
CA ASN A 136 0.22 21.39 15.18
C ASN A 136 1.63 21.77 15.66
N LEU A 137 1.99 23.03 15.49
CA LEU A 137 3.23 23.60 16.01
C LEU A 137 2.97 24.08 17.44
N PRO A 138 3.48 23.41 18.48
CA PRO A 138 3.34 23.87 19.86
C PRO A 138 4.19 25.12 20.10
N GLU A 139 3.72 25.99 20.97
CA GLU A 139 4.49 27.17 21.39
C GLU A 139 5.69 26.76 22.23
N ASN A 140 6.85 27.35 21.96
CA ASN A 140 8.08 27.16 22.75
C ASN A 140 8.58 25.71 22.94
N GLN A 141 8.19 24.78 22.09
CA GLN A 141 8.59 23.36 22.16
C GLN A 141 9.33 22.90 20.90
N PHE A 142 10.50 23.50 20.62
CA PHE A 142 11.27 23.23 19.42
C PHE A 142 11.65 21.74 19.26
N PHE A 143 12.13 21.09 20.34
CA PHE A 143 12.50 19.67 20.29
C PHE A 143 11.30 18.73 20.03
N ALA A 144 10.14 19.04 20.63
CA ALA A 144 8.91 18.28 20.37
C ALA A 144 8.46 18.44 18.91
N SER A 145 8.64 19.61 18.34
CA SER A 145 8.36 19.89 16.93
C SER A 145 9.25 19.09 15.99
N ASP A 146 10.54 19.00 16.27
CA ASP A 146 11.49 18.26 15.44
C ASP A 146 11.23 16.76 15.47
N ASN A 147 10.99 16.17 16.65
CA ASN A 147 10.61 14.77 16.77
C ASN A 147 9.28 14.45 16.06
N SER A 148 8.31 15.35 16.17
CA SER A 148 7.02 15.20 15.50
C SER A 148 7.17 15.25 13.98
N ARG A 149 8.02 16.14 13.47
CA ARG A 149 8.33 16.26 12.05
C ARG A 149 9.00 14.98 11.53
N GLU A 150 10.03 14.47 12.21
CA GLU A 150 10.72 13.24 11.79
C GLU A 150 9.78 12.03 11.78
N ALA A 151 8.96 11.87 12.80
CA ALA A 151 7.96 10.80 12.86
C ALA A 151 6.92 10.92 11.73
N MET A 152 6.48 12.13 11.42
CA MET A 152 5.55 12.40 10.32
C MET A 152 6.20 12.10 8.97
N GLU A 153 7.43 12.58 8.70
CA GLU A 153 8.15 12.27 7.46
C GLU A 153 8.25 10.76 7.24
N ARG A 154 8.55 9.99 8.29
CA ARG A 154 8.61 8.53 8.22
C ARG A 154 7.26 7.92 7.84
N ARG A 155 6.15 8.34 8.48
CA ARG A 155 4.79 7.87 8.14
C ARG A 155 4.43 8.18 6.69
N LEU A 156 4.77 9.40 6.21
CA LEU A 156 4.53 9.78 4.82
C LEU A 156 5.32 8.91 3.84
N LEU A 157 6.57 8.58 4.14
CA LEU A 157 7.38 7.70 3.31
C LEU A 157 6.82 6.26 3.27
N GLU A 158 6.34 5.75 4.41
CA GLU A 158 5.68 4.46 4.50
C GLU A 158 4.37 4.42 3.69
N GLN A 159 3.57 5.48 3.77
CA GLN A 159 2.33 5.61 3.01
C GLN A 159 2.58 5.70 1.50
N VAL A 160 3.55 6.52 1.08
CA VAL A 160 3.94 6.60 -0.33
C VAL A 160 4.47 5.26 -0.85
N ALA A 161 5.27 4.53 -0.05
CA ALA A 161 5.74 3.20 -0.42
C ALA A 161 4.58 2.22 -0.62
N GLU A 162 3.56 2.28 0.24
CA GLU A 162 2.34 1.48 0.12
C GLU A 162 1.58 1.82 -1.17
N ASP A 163 1.44 3.11 -1.48
CA ASP A 163 0.73 3.57 -2.67
C ASP A 163 1.45 3.14 -3.96
N VAL A 164 2.79 3.26 -4.00
CA VAL A 164 3.61 2.76 -5.12
C VAL A 164 3.47 1.24 -5.26
N ALA A 165 3.57 0.49 -4.17
CA ALA A 165 3.44 -0.97 -4.19
C ALA A 165 2.05 -1.40 -4.69
N ARG A 166 0.98 -0.74 -4.23
CA ARG A 166 -0.39 -0.98 -4.69
C ARG A 166 -0.54 -0.66 -6.18
N ARG A 167 0.05 0.43 -6.67
CA ARG A 167 0.01 0.80 -8.08
C ARG A 167 0.70 -0.24 -8.97
N LEU A 168 1.86 -0.73 -8.54
CA LEU A 168 2.57 -1.79 -9.25
C LEU A 168 1.82 -3.13 -9.20
N SER A 169 1.18 -3.46 -8.08
CA SER A 169 0.33 -4.65 -7.96
C SER A 169 -0.81 -4.64 -8.98
N ILE A 170 -1.49 -3.50 -9.13
CA ILE A 170 -2.54 -3.30 -10.13
C ILE A 170 -1.98 -3.42 -11.56
N TYR A 171 -0.81 -2.83 -11.81
CA TYR A 171 -0.14 -2.92 -13.11
C TYR A 171 0.15 -4.38 -13.49
N PHE A 172 0.75 -5.17 -12.58
CA PHE A 172 1.06 -6.58 -12.84
C PHE A 172 -0.20 -7.45 -12.96
N ALA A 173 -1.24 -7.18 -12.15
CA ALA A 173 -2.51 -7.88 -12.25
C ALA A 173 -3.18 -7.66 -13.62
N ASN A 174 -3.21 -6.44 -14.11
CA ASN A 174 -3.78 -6.12 -15.42
C ASN A 174 -2.98 -6.74 -16.57
N ARG A 175 -1.65 -6.81 -16.44
CA ARG A 175 -0.78 -7.44 -17.42
C ARG A 175 -0.94 -8.96 -17.47
N ALA A 176 -1.25 -9.60 -16.35
CA ALA A 176 -1.51 -11.04 -16.30
C ALA A 176 -2.88 -11.42 -16.88
N ALA A 177 -3.81 -10.45 -16.94
CA ALA A 177 -5.16 -10.64 -17.48
C ALA A 177 -5.28 -10.35 -18.99
N ALA A 178 -4.25 -9.75 -19.61
CA ALA A 178 -4.20 -9.38 -21.02
C ALA A 178 -3.52 -10.45 -21.85
#